data_2ae81c3ee1c516dcc5066d695c9e025e
#
_entry.id   2ae81c3ee1c516dcc5066d695c9e025e
#
_cell.length_a   1.000
_cell.length_b   1.000
_cell.length_c   1.000
_cell.angle_alpha   90.00
_cell.angle_beta   90.00
_cell.angle_gamma   90.00
#
_symmetry.space_group_name_H-M   'P 1'
#
loop_
_entity.id
_entity.type
_entity.pdbx_description
1 polymer ?
#
loop_
_entity_poly.entity_id
_entity_poly.type
_entity_poly.pdbx_seq_one_letter_code
_entity_poly.pdbx_strand_id
1 'polypeptide(L)'
;MNRTIRKVAVLGSGIMGSRIACHFANIGVEVLLLDIAPRELTNDEKKKGLTLDHPAVKNRIVNSAFDATLKSNPASLFSKKFASRIKLGNFTDDMSRIKNYDWTIEVVVENLDIKKKVYEEVEKYRTLGTLITSNTSGIPIHLMAEGRSEDFQKHFAGTHFFNPPRYLKLLEIIPTGKTDPDITKFLMHFGDLFLGKTTVLCKDTPAFIGNRVGIYCLLKVIDSMQKYDLNVDEVDKLTGPVIGRPKSATFRTSDVVGLDTLVKVSNNLYAGLINDEGREMFKLPELVTKLEQNKWLGDKTGQGFYKKTKSSKGETEILTLDLKTLEYKPKAKAKFATLETTKTIDNLKDRFKVLLAGKDKAGDFYRDCFFGLFQYVSNRIPEISDELFRIDDAVSGGFGWDIGPFETWDAVGVEKSIPLMEAAGYKPNQWVFDMIAAGNKSFYKAEGGQKKYYDIPTKTYKSISGRENFIILENKSENIIWKNADSKITDIGDGVINFAWHSKSYTLGSAVMEGMNKAIDMAEKDYRGLVVGHQGPDFFTWSKPWIGIHVCHRTRL
;
A
#
# COMPACT_ATOMS: atom_id res chain seq x y z
N MET A 1 18.98 -19.46 2.94
CA MET A 1 20.27 -18.82 2.58
C MET A 1 20.51 -17.62 3.49
N ASN A 2 21.59 -17.58 4.28
CA ASN A 2 21.90 -16.43 5.16
C ASN A 2 22.59 -15.33 4.34
N ARG A 3 21.81 -14.49 3.67
CA ARG A 3 22.32 -13.32 2.95
C ARG A 3 22.21 -12.09 3.84
N THR A 4 23.28 -11.32 3.96
CA THR A 4 23.31 -10.06 4.72
C THR A 4 23.40 -8.90 3.74
N ILE A 5 22.52 -7.91 3.85
CA ILE A 5 22.56 -6.68 3.06
C ILE A 5 23.10 -5.54 3.93
N ARG A 6 24.27 -5.05 3.57
CA ARG A 6 24.92 -3.89 4.21
C ARG A 6 25.03 -2.70 3.27
N LYS A 7 25.08 -2.97 1.95
CA LYS A 7 25.30 -1.97 0.92
C LYS A 7 24.33 -2.18 -0.25
N VAL A 8 23.64 -1.13 -0.65
CA VAL A 8 22.68 -1.14 -1.76
C VAL A 8 23.03 -0.07 -2.78
N ALA A 9 23.11 -0.44 -4.05
CA ALA A 9 23.23 0.51 -5.16
C ALA A 9 21.82 0.76 -5.75
N VAL A 10 21.41 2.02 -5.87
CA VAL A 10 20.16 2.45 -6.49
C VAL A 10 20.50 3.18 -7.78
N LEU A 11 19.99 2.68 -8.90
CA LEU A 11 20.25 3.19 -10.24
C LEU A 11 19.05 3.98 -10.75
N GLY A 12 19.20 5.30 -10.82
CA GLY A 12 18.13 6.27 -11.09
C GLY A 12 17.76 7.05 -9.83
N SER A 13 17.91 8.37 -9.85
CA SER A 13 17.66 9.27 -8.72
C SER A 13 16.31 10.00 -8.80
N GLY A 14 15.43 9.58 -9.69
CA GLY A 14 14.08 10.11 -9.75
C GLY A 14 13.34 10.03 -8.41
N ILE A 15 12.06 10.45 -8.38
CA ILE A 15 11.25 10.51 -7.15
C ILE A 15 11.31 9.19 -6.36
N MET A 16 11.18 8.03 -7.05
CA MET A 16 11.22 6.73 -6.38
C MET A 16 12.64 6.36 -5.96
N GLY A 17 13.64 6.48 -6.84
CA GLY A 17 15.00 6.05 -6.52
C GLY A 17 15.61 6.80 -5.33
N SER A 18 15.49 8.13 -5.28
CA SER A 18 15.97 8.91 -4.13
C SER A 18 15.23 8.56 -2.84
N ARG A 19 13.93 8.27 -2.89
CA ARG A 19 13.14 7.87 -1.71
C ARG A 19 13.42 6.44 -1.27
N ILE A 20 13.67 5.52 -2.19
CA ILE A 20 14.14 4.16 -1.89
C ILE A 20 15.52 4.21 -1.23
N ALA A 21 16.44 5.01 -1.77
CA ALA A 21 17.75 5.25 -1.16
C ALA A 21 17.64 5.75 0.28
N CYS A 22 16.76 6.72 0.54
CA CYS A 22 16.46 7.20 1.89
C CYS A 22 15.88 6.09 2.78
N HIS A 23 15.02 5.21 2.24
CA HIS A 23 14.41 4.14 3.02
C HIS A 23 15.45 3.11 3.48
N PHE A 24 16.39 2.72 2.63
CA PHE A 24 17.52 1.87 3.01
C PHE A 24 18.48 2.55 4.00
N ALA A 25 18.76 3.85 3.81
CA ALA A 25 19.55 4.62 4.76
C ALA A 25 18.91 4.71 6.16
N ASN A 26 17.57 4.74 6.25
CA ASN A 26 16.83 4.74 7.51
C ASN A 26 17.10 3.49 8.35
N ILE A 27 17.31 2.33 7.73
CA ILE A 27 17.56 1.06 8.42
C ILE A 27 19.06 0.75 8.61
N GLY A 28 19.95 1.72 8.35
CA GLY A 28 21.38 1.59 8.61
C GLY A 28 22.21 1.09 7.43
N VAL A 29 21.63 0.88 6.27
CA VAL A 29 22.31 0.40 5.06
C VAL A 29 23.07 1.56 4.38
N GLU A 30 24.31 1.31 3.92
CA GLU A 30 25.06 2.23 3.07
C GLU A 30 24.48 2.19 1.65
N VAL A 31 24.20 3.35 1.07
CA VAL A 31 23.59 3.45 -0.25
C VAL A 31 24.49 4.19 -1.24
N LEU A 32 24.61 3.66 -2.44
CA LEU A 32 25.15 4.36 -3.61
C LEU A 32 23.97 4.73 -4.53
N LEU A 33 23.69 6.02 -4.67
CA LEU A 33 22.64 6.53 -5.54
C LEU A 33 23.29 7.09 -6.80
N LEU A 34 23.01 6.48 -7.95
CA LEU A 34 23.56 6.85 -9.23
C LEU A 34 22.50 7.34 -10.20
N ASP A 35 22.88 8.28 -11.08
CA ASP A 35 22.04 8.69 -12.21
C ASP A 35 22.91 8.97 -13.45
N ILE A 36 22.26 9.29 -14.57
CA ILE A 36 22.96 9.71 -15.78
C ILE A 36 23.66 11.06 -15.57
N ALA A 37 24.79 11.24 -16.22
CA ALA A 37 25.38 12.56 -16.37
C ALA A 37 24.55 13.41 -17.36
N PRO A 38 24.41 14.73 -17.14
CA PRO A 38 23.73 15.61 -18.08
C PRO A 38 24.43 15.63 -19.44
N ARG A 39 23.63 15.81 -20.50
CA ARG A 39 24.15 15.91 -21.89
C ARG A 39 24.45 17.34 -22.31
N GLU A 40 23.96 18.32 -21.56
CA GLU A 40 24.06 19.75 -21.87
C GLU A 40 24.34 20.57 -20.61
N LEU A 41 25.08 21.67 -20.78
CA LEU A 41 25.32 22.66 -19.73
C LEU A 41 24.12 23.57 -19.58
N THR A 42 23.80 23.93 -18.35
CA THR A 42 22.87 25.03 -18.05
C THR A 42 23.52 26.39 -18.39
N ASN A 43 22.69 27.42 -18.51
CA ASN A 43 23.21 28.79 -18.73
C ASN A 43 24.13 29.25 -17.59
N ASP A 44 23.86 28.88 -16.36
CA ASP A 44 24.69 29.24 -15.20
C ASP A 44 26.03 28.49 -15.21
N GLU A 45 26.06 27.23 -15.65
CA GLU A 45 27.29 26.47 -15.80
C GLU A 45 28.18 27.04 -16.91
N LYS A 46 27.57 27.42 -18.04
CA LYS A 46 28.26 28.11 -19.14
C LYS A 46 28.88 29.44 -18.68
N LYS A 47 28.12 30.25 -17.91
CA LYS A 47 28.64 31.50 -17.35
C LYS A 47 29.80 31.31 -16.40
N LYS A 48 29.83 30.16 -15.67
CA LYS A 48 30.93 29.78 -14.76
C LYS A 48 32.10 29.11 -15.47
N GLY A 49 32.08 28.95 -16.78
CA GLY A 49 33.14 28.30 -17.56
C GLY A 49 33.28 26.80 -17.27
N LEU A 50 32.22 26.15 -16.77
CA LEU A 50 32.26 24.71 -16.50
C LEU A 50 32.14 23.90 -17.79
N THR A 51 32.71 22.70 -17.79
CA THR A 51 32.60 21.73 -18.89
C THR A 51 31.69 20.57 -18.48
N LEU A 52 31.28 19.75 -19.46
CA LEU A 52 30.49 18.54 -19.19
C LEU A 52 31.27 17.50 -18.33
N ASP A 53 32.58 17.55 -18.37
CA ASP A 53 33.45 16.66 -17.59
C ASP A 53 33.64 17.11 -16.15
N HIS A 54 33.23 18.33 -15.81
CA HIS A 54 33.36 18.84 -14.45
C HIS A 54 32.50 18.00 -13.48
N PRO A 55 33.04 17.53 -12.33
CA PRO A 55 32.31 16.66 -11.39
C PRO A 55 30.97 17.24 -10.91
N ALA A 56 30.90 18.54 -10.68
CA ALA A 56 29.66 19.20 -10.26
C ALA A 56 28.59 19.13 -11.37
N VAL A 57 28.97 19.16 -12.65
CA VAL A 57 28.05 19.04 -13.78
C VAL A 57 27.62 17.57 -13.94
N LYS A 58 28.57 16.63 -13.95
CA LYS A 58 28.26 15.20 -14.07
C LYS A 58 27.26 14.71 -12.99
N ASN A 59 27.38 15.23 -11.77
CA ASN A 59 26.52 14.83 -10.65
C ASN A 59 25.31 15.78 -10.43
N ARG A 60 25.08 16.74 -11.30
CA ARG A 60 23.98 17.71 -11.13
C ARG A 60 22.62 17.06 -10.98
N ILE A 61 22.30 16.04 -11.81
CA ILE A 61 20.99 15.38 -11.79
C ILE A 61 20.78 14.69 -10.45
N VAL A 62 21.72 13.86 -10.02
CA VAL A 62 21.60 13.12 -8.75
C VAL A 62 21.58 14.06 -7.55
N ASN A 63 22.43 15.10 -7.54
CA ASN A 63 22.46 16.08 -6.46
C ASN A 63 21.14 16.84 -6.34
N SER A 64 20.61 17.36 -7.46
CA SER A 64 19.35 18.10 -7.46
C SER A 64 18.16 17.24 -7.03
N ALA A 65 18.10 15.99 -7.48
CA ALA A 65 17.04 15.05 -7.10
C ALA A 65 17.10 14.67 -5.62
N PHE A 66 18.30 14.44 -5.10
CA PHE A 66 18.49 14.14 -3.68
C PHE A 66 18.18 15.34 -2.79
N ASP A 67 18.63 16.54 -3.14
CA ASP A 67 18.30 17.78 -2.42
C ASP A 67 16.80 18.04 -2.39
N ALA A 68 16.09 17.81 -3.50
CA ALA A 68 14.64 17.89 -3.55
C ALA A 68 13.97 16.86 -2.62
N THR A 69 14.52 15.65 -2.56
CA THR A 69 14.03 14.59 -1.68
C THR A 69 14.24 14.92 -0.20
N LEU A 70 15.37 15.51 0.16
CA LEU A 70 15.62 15.95 1.56
C LEU A 70 14.66 17.06 2.03
N LYS A 71 14.12 17.85 1.10
CA LYS A 71 13.13 18.91 1.35
C LYS A 71 11.69 18.42 1.23
N SER A 72 11.47 17.16 0.83
CA SER A 72 10.13 16.64 0.57
C SER A 72 9.27 16.58 1.84
N ASN A 73 7.97 16.80 1.65
CA ASN A 73 6.96 16.57 2.67
C ASN A 73 5.92 15.56 2.11
N PRO A 74 5.71 14.43 2.79
CA PRO A 74 6.34 14.00 4.05
C PRO A 74 7.83 13.65 3.90
N ALA A 75 8.60 13.77 5.00
CA ALA A 75 10.03 13.57 5.02
C ALA A 75 10.43 12.12 4.68
N SER A 76 11.40 11.91 3.78
CA SER A 76 11.86 10.58 3.38
C SER A 76 12.82 9.93 4.38
N LEU A 77 13.60 10.74 5.13
CA LEU A 77 14.50 10.26 6.18
C LEU A 77 13.86 10.36 7.57
N PHE A 78 14.16 9.41 8.46
CA PHE A 78 13.81 9.49 9.89
C PHE A 78 14.59 10.59 10.60
N SER A 79 15.87 10.74 10.22
CA SER A 79 16.75 11.79 10.70
C SER A 79 17.60 12.34 9.56
N LYS A 80 17.79 13.65 9.49
CA LYS A 80 18.67 14.30 8.50
C LYS A 80 20.11 13.75 8.55
N LYS A 81 20.56 13.29 9.71
CA LYS A 81 21.88 12.67 9.90
C LYS A 81 22.09 11.43 9.02
N PHE A 82 21.02 10.72 8.66
CA PHE A 82 21.11 9.50 7.84
C PHE A 82 21.45 9.79 6.37
N ALA A 83 21.36 11.04 5.93
CA ALA A 83 21.82 11.45 4.60
C ALA A 83 23.30 11.09 4.35
N SER A 84 24.15 11.08 5.40
CA SER A 84 25.56 10.71 5.29
C SER A 84 25.81 9.25 4.88
N ARG A 85 24.80 8.37 4.99
CA ARG A 85 24.84 6.99 4.53
C ARG A 85 24.65 6.85 3.02
N ILE A 86 24.24 7.93 2.32
CA ILE A 86 23.95 7.94 0.89
C ILE A 86 25.10 8.62 0.17
N LYS A 87 25.81 7.86 -0.67
CA LYS A 87 26.85 8.37 -1.57
C LYS A 87 26.22 8.64 -2.94
N LEU A 88 26.47 9.81 -3.49
CA LEU A 88 25.96 10.23 -4.78
C LEU A 88 27.04 10.04 -5.85
N GLY A 89 26.62 9.73 -7.07
CA GLY A 89 27.51 9.57 -8.21
C GLY A 89 26.75 9.48 -9.54
N ASN A 90 27.46 9.20 -10.59
CA ASN A 90 26.90 9.08 -11.95
C ASN A 90 27.29 7.76 -12.63
N PHE A 91 26.52 7.36 -13.65
CA PHE A 91 26.79 6.11 -14.37
C PHE A 91 28.13 6.10 -15.09
N THR A 92 28.63 7.26 -15.54
CA THR A 92 29.88 7.34 -16.31
C THR A 92 31.10 7.04 -15.44
N ASP A 93 31.17 7.63 -14.24
CA ASP A 93 32.36 7.55 -13.39
C ASP A 93 32.25 6.48 -12.30
N ASP A 94 31.01 6.18 -11.84
CA ASP A 94 30.78 5.44 -10.61
C ASP A 94 30.11 4.08 -10.79
N MET A 95 29.70 3.71 -12.01
CA MET A 95 28.98 2.43 -12.26
C MET A 95 29.82 1.22 -11.83
N SER A 96 31.13 1.25 -12.03
CA SER A 96 32.02 0.17 -11.62
C SER A 96 32.06 -0.07 -10.10
N ARG A 97 31.58 0.87 -9.29
CA ARG A 97 31.54 0.74 -7.82
C ARG A 97 30.49 -0.26 -7.34
N ILE A 98 29.48 -0.59 -8.18
CA ILE A 98 28.42 -1.55 -7.81
C ILE A 98 28.98 -2.93 -7.45
N LYS A 99 30.18 -3.29 -7.92
CA LYS A 99 30.86 -4.55 -7.55
C LYS A 99 31.03 -4.74 -6.04
N ASN A 100 30.99 -3.66 -5.26
CA ASN A 100 31.17 -3.67 -3.81
C ASN A 100 29.83 -3.62 -3.06
N TYR A 101 28.70 -3.80 -3.76
CA TYR A 101 27.35 -3.69 -3.19
C TYR A 101 26.62 -5.05 -3.24
N ASP A 102 25.86 -5.33 -2.19
CA ASP A 102 25.18 -6.62 -2.00
C ASP A 102 23.92 -6.74 -2.84
N TRP A 103 23.33 -5.58 -3.19
CA TRP A 103 22.08 -5.48 -3.92
C TRP A 103 22.07 -4.26 -4.83
N THR A 104 21.70 -4.44 -6.09
CA THR A 104 21.49 -3.36 -7.08
C THR A 104 20.01 -3.26 -7.41
N ILE A 105 19.41 -2.08 -7.20
CA ILE A 105 18.01 -1.78 -7.48
C ILE A 105 17.94 -0.80 -8.64
N GLU A 106 17.31 -1.20 -9.73
CA GLU A 106 17.08 -0.35 -10.89
C GLU A 106 15.77 0.44 -10.71
N VAL A 107 15.84 1.76 -10.90
CA VAL A 107 14.74 2.72 -10.75
C VAL A 107 14.80 3.80 -11.84
N VAL A 108 15.30 3.44 -13.03
CA VAL A 108 15.37 4.37 -14.17
C VAL A 108 14.00 4.53 -14.86
N VAL A 109 13.93 5.36 -15.89
CA VAL A 109 12.69 5.61 -16.64
C VAL A 109 12.04 4.33 -17.15
N GLU A 110 10.70 4.33 -17.24
CA GLU A 110 9.88 3.18 -17.61
C GLU A 110 9.93 2.94 -19.12
N ASN A 111 11.07 2.41 -19.57
CA ASN A 111 11.35 2.06 -20.96
C ASN A 111 12.24 0.81 -21.00
N LEU A 112 11.78 -0.24 -21.68
CA LEU A 112 12.44 -1.55 -21.69
C LEU A 112 13.87 -1.49 -22.25
N ASP A 113 14.07 -0.76 -23.37
CA ASP A 113 15.38 -0.68 -24.04
C ASP A 113 16.40 0.04 -23.16
N ILE A 114 15.97 1.10 -22.48
CA ILE A 114 16.84 1.82 -21.53
C ILE A 114 17.21 0.90 -20.35
N LYS A 115 16.23 0.17 -19.80
CA LYS A 115 16.49 -0.77 -18.71
C LYS A 115 17.45 -1.90 -19.14
N LYS A 116 17.25 -2.48 -20.33
CA LYS A 116 18.18 -3.49 -20.89
C LYS A 116 19.62 -2.97 -21.00
N LYS A 117 19.82 -1.73 -21.46
CA LYS A 117 21.16 -1.09 -21.50
C LYS A 117 21.76 -0.90 -20.11
N VAL A 118 20.96 -0.48 -19.14
CA VAL A 118 21.41 -0.37 -17.74
C VAL A 118 21.84 -1.74 -17.20
N TYR A 119 21.10 -2.81 -17.48
CA TYR A 119 21.45 -4.15 -17.06
C TYR A 119 22.67 -4.73 -17.75
N GLU A 120 22.98 -4.30 -18.98
CA GLU A 120 24.25 -4.61 -19.62
C GLU A 120 25.43 -4.07 -18.81
N GLU A 121 25.35 -2.82 -18.38
CA GLU A 121 26.38 -2.23 -17.52
C GLU A 121 26.40 -2.85 -16.12
N VAL A 122 25.25 -3.18 -15.54
CA VAL A 122 25.17 -3.90 -14.26
C VAL A 122 25.88 -5.24 -14.36
N GLU A 123 25.61 -6.02 -15.40
CA GLU A 123 26.20 -7.34 -15.60
C GLU A 123 27.70 -7.28 -15.80
N LYS A 124 28.22 -6.25 -16.44
CA LYS A 124 29.64 -6.01 -16.65
C LYS A 124 30.42 -5.77 -15.35
N TYR A 125 29.81 -5.08 -14.38
CA TYR A 125 30.51 -4.63 -13.18
C TYR A 125 30.11 -5.35 -11.90
N ARG A 126 28.92 -5.97 -11.82
CA ARG A 126 28.49 -6.66 -10.60
C ARG A 126 29.36 -7.84 -10.24
N THR A 127 29.40 -8.20 -8.99
CA THR A 127 29.97 -9.49 -8.53
C THR A 127 28.93 -10.59 -8.73
N LEU A 128 29.35 -11.80 -9.09
CA LEU A 128 28.47 -12.97 -9.19
C LEU A 128 27.73 -13.19 -7.87
N GLY A 129 26.47 -13.56 -7.97
CA GLY A 129 25.58 -13.76 -6.82
C GLY A 129 25.02 -12.47 -6.20
N THR A 130 25.37 -11.28 -6.71
CA THR A 130 24.74 -10.01 -6.29
C THR A 130 23.27 -10.02 -6.62
N LEU A 131 22.44 -9.60 -5.67
CA LEU A 131 21.01 -9.43 -5.86
C LEU A 131 20.73 -8.24 -6.80
N ILE A 132 19.84 -8.43 -7.76
CA ILE A 132 19.46 -7.41 -8.74
C ILE A 132 17.96 -7.33 -8.80
N THR A 133 17.39 -6.14 -8.69
CA THR A 133 15.94 -5.96 -8.81
C THR A 133 15.56 -4.73 -9.61
N SER A 134 14.35 -4.75 -10.18
CA SER A 134 13.72 -3.59 -10.81
C SER A 134 12.55 -3.08 -9.98
N ASN A 135 12.41 -1.76 -9.90
CA ASN A 135 11.24 -1.09 -9.33
C ASN A 135 10.23 -0.70 -10.42
N THR A 136 10.20 -1.39 -11.55
CA THR A 136 9.20 -1.15 -12.61
C THR A 136 7.79 -1.31 -12.06
N SER A 137 6.84 -0.55 -12.64
CA SER A 137 5.42 -0.61 -12.26
C SER A 137 4.56 -1.43 -13.23
N GLY A 138 5.11 -1.85 -14.38
CA GLY A 138 4.28 -2.48 -15.39
C GLY A 138 5.03 -3.16 -16.55
N ILE A 139 6.35 -2.96 -16.69
CA ILE A 139 7.12 -3.70 -17.68
C ILE A 139 7.29 -5.14 -17.17
N PRO A 140 6.99 -6.17 -17.96
CA PRO A 140 7.19 -7.56 -17.56
C PRO A 140 8.62 -7.83 -17.12
N ILE A 141 8.78 -8.42 -15.94
CA ILE A 141 10.10 -8.63 -15.30
C ILE A 141 10.96 -9.56 -16.14
N HIS A 142 10.39 -10.64 -16.69
CA HIS A 142 11.12 -11.61 -17.49
C HIS A 142 11.77 -10.98 -18.73
N LEU A 143 11.13 -9.99 -19.37
CA LEU A 143 11.68 -9.32 -20.56
C LEU A 143 12.97 -8.53 -20.26
N MET A 144 13.12 -8.06 -19.02
CA MET A 144 14.31 -7.32 -18.61
C MET A 144 15.51 -8.26 -18.34
N ALA A 145 15.24 -9.49 -17.95
CA ALA A 145 16.27 -10.52 -17.69
C ALA A 145 16.62 -11.34 -18.94
N GLU A 146 15.87 -11.17 -20.03
CA GLU A 146 16.08 -11.88 -21.28
C GLU A 146 17.48 -11.61 -21.87
N GLY A 147 18.19 -12.69 -22.25
CA GLY A 147 19.54 -12.58 -22.81
C GLY A 147 20.65 -12.32 -21.77
N ARG A 148 20.34 -12.19 -20.47
CA ARG A 148 21.34 -12.06 -19.41
C ARG A 148 21.89 -13.44 -19.02
N SER A 149 23.04 -13.44 -18.33
CA SER A 149 23.66 -14.67 -17.84
C SER A 149 22.75 -15.45 -16.90
N GLU A 150 22.98 -16.74 -16.76
CA GLU A 150 22.23 -17.62 -15.86
C GLU A 150 22.29 -17.12 -14.40
N ASP A 151 23.47 -16.67 -13.94
CA ASP A 151 23.64 -16.11 -12.61
C ASP A 151 22.81 -14.82 -12.43
N PHE A 152 22.77 -13.93 -13.45
CA PHE A 152 21.91 -12.75 -13.41
C PHE A 152 20.46 -13.14 -13.25
N GLN A 153 19.96 -14.07 -14.09
CA GLN A 153 18.56 -14.46 -14.09
C GLN A 153 18.13 -15.14 -12.77
N LYS A 154 19.01 -15.95 -12.17
CA LYS A 154 18.77 -16.56 -10.84
C LYS A 154 18.65 -15.53 -9.72
N HIS A 155 19.36 -14.40 -9.82
CA HIS A 155 19.41 -13.37 -8.78
C HIS A 155 18.53 -12.14 -9.11
N PHE A 156 17.70 -12.23 -10.13
CA PHE A 156 16.86 -11.12 -10.61
C PHE A 156 15.39 -11.29 -10.27
N ALA A 157 14.75 -10.20 -9.79
CA ALA A 157 13.31 -10.11 -9.53
C ALA A 157 12.80 -8.68 -9.64
N GLY A 158 11.49 -8.49 -9.67
CA GLY A 158 10.85 -7.20 -9.40
C GLY A 158 10.75 -6.95 -7.90
N THR A 159 11.00 -5.70 -7.48
CA THR A 159 10.72 -5.19 -6.12
C THR A 159 10.01 -3.86 -6.24
N HIS A 160 8.69 -3.91 -6.35
CA HIS A 160 7.87 -2.74 -6.63
C HIS A 160 7.45 -2.05 -5.32
N PHE A 161 8.09 -0.92 -5.02
CA PHE A 161 7.76 -0.04 -3.90
C PHE A 161 6.66 0.93 -4.28
N PHE A 162 5.80 1.25 -3.33
CA PHE A 162 4.77 2.29 -3.48
C PHE A 162 5.23 3.63 -2.92
N ASN A 163 4.80 4.72 -3.55
CA ASN A 163 5.19 6.09 -3.22
C ASN A 163 4.28 6.72 -2.15
N PRO A 164 4.81 7.24 -1.03
CA PRO A 164 6.22 7.29 -0.64
C PRO A 164 6.70 5.99 0.06
N PRO A 165 7.87 5.43 -0.31
CA PRO A 165 8.35 4.16 0.24
C PRO A 165 8.44 4.09 1.76
N ARG A 166 8.70 5.19 2.43
CA ARG A 166 8.74 5.24 3.90
C ARG A 166 7.37 5.02 4.54
N TYR A 167 6.29 5.42 3.89
CA TYR A 167 4.95 5.51 4.47
C TYR A 167 4.02 4.41 3.98
N LEU A 168 4.03 4.10 2.68
CA LEU A 168 3.24 3.00 2.15
C LEU A 168 3.92 1.67 2.43
N LYS A 169 3.15 0.74 2.99
CA LYS A 169 3.67 -0.53 3.50
C LYS A 169 3.90 -1.56 2.41
N LEU A 170 3.23 -1.48 1.27
CA LEU A 170 3.33 -2.49 0.23
C LEU A 170 4.72 -2.55 -0.40
N LEU A 171 5.22 -3.79 -0.51
CA LEU A 171 6.35 -4.15 -1.35
C LEU A 171 5.98 -5.42 -2.12
N GLU A 172 5.72 -5.28 -3.40
CA GLU A 172 5.47 -6.42 -4.28
C GLU A 172 6.79 -7.06 -4.70
N ILE A 173 6.84 -8.39 -4.60
CA ILE A 173 7.99 -9.20 -5.02
C ILE A 173 7.53 -10.03 -6.21
N ILE A 174 8.18 -9.81 -7.34
CA ILE A 174 7.81 -10.41 -8.62
C ILE A 174 8.97 -11.24 -9.17
N PRO A 175 9.04 -12.54 -8.84
CA PRO A 175 10.04 -13.43 -9.43
C PRO A 175 9.71 -13.72 -10.90
N THR A 176 10.72 -14.06 -11.67
CA THR A 176 10.57 -14.68 -13.00
C THR A 176 10.58 -16.21 -12.87
N GLY A 177 10.27 -16.92 -13.94
CA GLY A 177 10.39 -18.37 -13.96
C GLY A 177 11.83 -18.91 -13.76
N LYS A 178 12.84 -18.04 -13.79
CA LYS A 178 14.26 -18.38 -13.58
C LYS A 178 14.84 -17.83 -12.28
N THR A 179 14.10 -17.00 -11.55
CA THR A 179 14.52 -16.51 -10.23
C THR A 179 14.66 -17.68 -9.26
N ASP A 180 15.77 -17.74 -8.57
CA ASP A 180 15.98 -18.75 -7.54
C ASP A 180 14.93 -18.60 -6.42
N PRO A 181 14.20 -19.66 -6.05
CA PRO A 181 13.19 -19.60 -4.97
C PRO A 181 13.73 -19.07 -3.64
N ASP A 182 15.03 -19.30 -3.34
CA ASP A 182 15.65 -18.78 -2.12
C ASP A 182 15.85 -17.26 -2.17
N ILE A 183 16.03 -16.67 -3.36
CA ILE A 183 16.04 -15.22 -3.56
C ILE A 183 14.65 -14.64 -3.28
N THR A 184 13.60 -15.29 -3.78
CA THR A 184 12.22 -14.88 -3.51
C THR A 184 11.92 -14.91 -2.01
N LYS A 185 12.24 -16.00 -1.32
CA LYS A 185 12.08 -16.12 0.14
C LYS A 185 12.86 -15.05 0.89
N PHE A 186 14.12 -14.81 0.45
CA PHE A 186 14.96 -13.78 1.05
C PHE A 186 14.33 -12.39 0.90
N LEU A 187 13.87 -12.01 -0.29
CA LEU A 187 13.26 -10.71 -0.56
C LEU A 187 11.97 -10.51 0.27
N MET A 188 11.13 -11.54 0.37
CA MET A 188 9.93 -11.54 1.21
C MET A 188 10.30 -11.28 2.68
N HIS A 189 11.25 -12.06 3.21
CA HIS A 189 11.71 -11.96 4.61
C HIS A 189 12.40 -10.61 4.90
N PHE A 190 13.30 -10.18 4.02
CA PHE A 190 14.03 -8.91 4.21
C PHE A 190 13.09 -7.70 4.13
N GLY A 191 12.16 -7.72 3.19
CA GLY A 191 11.16 -6.67 3.04
C GLY A 191 10.27 -6.54 4.27
N ASP A 192 9.81 -7.64 4.82
CA ASP A 192 8.97 -7.67 6.00
C ASP A 192 9.75 -7.26 7.26
N LEU A 193 10.81 -7.98 7.60
CA LEU A 193 11.51 -7.83 8.88
C LEU A 193 12.38 -6.57 8.96
N PHE A 194 13.13 -6.24 7.89
CA PHE A 194 14.10 -5.13 7.92
C PHE A 194 13.54 -3.84 7.32
N LEU A 195 12.78 -3.92 6.23
CA LEU A 195 12.19 -2.73 5.61
C LEU A 195 10.83 -2.34 6.22
N GLY A 196 10.24 -3.19 7.08
CA GLY A 196 8.93 -2.94 7.70
C GLY A 196 7.82 -2.88 6.68
N LYS A 197 7.89 -3.73 5.65
CA LYS A 197 6.92 -3.80 4.55
C LYS A 197 5.94 -4.95 4.72
N THR A 198 4.74 -4.78 4.19
CA THR A 198 3.87 -5.88 3.84
C THR A 198 4.36 -6.42 2.50
N THR A 199 5.08 -7.52 2.53
CA THR A 199 5.60 -8.14 1.31
C THR A 199 4.52 -9.03 0.67
N VAL A 200 4.31 -8.83 -0.63
CA VAL A 200 3.31 -9.56 -1.41
C VAL A 200 3.98 -10.24 -2.59
N LEU A 201 3.84 -11.56 -2.65
CA LEU A 201 4.32 -12.33 -3.80
C LEU A 201 3.33 -12.18 -4.95
N CYS A 202 3.81 -11.67 -6.08
CA CYS A 202 3.02 -11.42 -7.28
C CYS A 202 3.52 -12.26 -8.45
N LYS A 203 2.63 -12.61 -9.36
CA LYS A 203 3.01 -13.11 -10.68
C LYS A 203 3.44 -11.96 -11.58
N ASP A 204 4.28 -12.28 -12.57
CA ASP A 204 4.77 -11.32 -13.57
C ASP A 204 3.67 -11.00 -14.61
N THR A 205 2.68 -10.24 -14.18
CA THR A 205 1.51 -9.82 -14.95
C THR A 205 1.38 -8.30 -15.00
N PRO A 206 0.67 -7.72 -15.97
CA PRO A 206 0.56 -6.26 -16.10
C PRO A 206 0.08 -5.59 -14.81
N ALA A 207 0.89 -4.63 -14.31
CA ALA A 207 0.68 -3.85 -13.09
C ALA A 207 0.53 -4.68 -11.81
N PHE A 208 0.93 -5.95 -11.81
CA PHE A 208 1.00 -6.88 -10.69
C PHE A 208 -0.34 -7.04 -9.95
N ILE A 209 -0.40 -6.84 -8.64
CA ILE A 209 -1.63 -6.94 -7.84
C ILE A 209 -2.14 -5.56 -7.44
N GLY A 210 -1.32 -4.78 -6.74
CA GLY A 210 -1.77 -3.54 -6.10
C GLY A 210 -2.34 -2.54 -7.09
N ASN A 211 -1.57 -2.17 -8.12
CA ASN A 211 -2.02 -1.23 -9.13
C ASN A 211 -3.19 -1.78 -9.94
N ARG A 212 -3.17 -3.07 -10.31
CA ARG A 212 -4.25 -3.67 -11.09
C ARG A 212 -5.59 -3.61 -10.38
N VAL A 213 -5.65 -4.07 -9.13
CA VAL A 213 -6.89 -4.09 -8.33
C VAL A 213 -7.27 -2.68 -7.88
N GLY A 214 -6.29 -1.85 -7.48
CA GLY A 214 -6.53 -0.48 -7.05
C GLY A 214 -7.09 0.41 -8.16
N ILE A 215 -6.53 0.33 -9.37
CA ILE A 215 -7.02 1.09 -10.53
C ILE A 215 -8.37 0.58 -11.00
N TYR A 216 -8.58 -0.75 -11.03
CA TYR A 216 -9.91 -1.30 -11.29
C TYR A 216 -10.97 -0.71 -10.36
N CYS A 217 -10.70 -0.74 -9.04
CA CYS A 217 -11.62 -0.21 -8.06
C CYS A 217 -11.88 1.30 -8.24
N LEU A 218 -10.84 2.09 -8.55
CA LEU A 218 -10.97 3.52 -8.79
C LEU A 218 -11.85 3.81 -10.00
N LEU A 219 -11.61 3.11 -11.11
CA LEU A 219 -12.40 3.29 -12.35
C LEU A 219 -13.82 2.79 -12.18
N LYS A 220 -14.04 1.69 -11.42
CA LYS A 220 -15.38 1.21 -11.06
C LYS A 220 -16.14 2.22 -10.18
N VAL A 221 -15.45 2.94 -9.29
CA VAL A 221 -16.05 4.05 -8.54
C VAL A 221 -16.51 5.16 -9.47
N ILE A 222 -15.71 5.53 -10.49
CA ILE A 222 -16.09 6.55 -11.48
C ILE A 222 -17.28 6.08 -12.34
N ASP A 223 -17.27 4.83 -12.78
CA ASP A 223 -18.37 4.21 -13.52
C ASP A 223 -19.70 4.24 -12.71
N SER A 224 -19.63 3.77 -11.47
CA SER A 224 -20.80 3.79 -10.56
C SER A 224 -21.23 5.22 -10.22
N MET A 225 -20.32 6.16 -10.09
CA MET A 225 -20.64 7.58 -9.91
C MET A 225 -21.50 8.10 -11.05
N GLN A 226 -21.13 7.82 -12.29
CA GLN A 226 -21.89 8.23 -13.47
C GLN A 226 -23.25 7.53 -13.54
N LYS A 227 -23.28 6.23 -13.28
CA LYS A 227 -24.51 5.41 -13.27
C LYS A 227 -25.56 5.92 -12.29
N TYR A 228 -25.13 6.38 -11.12
CA TYR A 228 -26.04 6.86 -10.05
C TYR A 228 -26.10 8.39 -9.96
N ASP A 229 -25.57 9.12 -10.94
CA ASP A 229 -25.56 10.59 -10.98
C ASP A 229 -25.13 11.20 -9.64
N LEU A 230 -23.95 10.81 -9.17
CA LEU A 230 -23.30 11.34 -7.98
C LEU A 230 -22.24 12.38 -8.38
N ASN A 231 -22.01 13.37 -7.50
CA ASN A 231 -20.92 14.33 -7.68
C ASN A 231 -19.65 13.92 -6.91
N VAL A 232 -18.56 14.67 -7.11
CA VAL A 232 -17.24 14.41 -6.50
C VAL A 232 -17.30 14.39 -4.97
N ASP A 233 -18.00 15.35 -4.36
CA ASP A 233 -18.10 15.44 -2.90
C ASP A 233 -18.91 14.27 -2.30
N GLU A 234 -19.95 13.83 -2.99
CA GLU A 234 -20.76 12.68 -2.62
C GLU A 234 -19.93 11.40 -2.66
N VAL A 235 -19.17 11.17 -3.74
CA VAL A 235 -18.33 9.98 -3.88
C VAL A 235 -17.22 9.97 -2.84
N ASP A 236 -16.51 11.09 -2.60
CA ASP A 236 -15.47 11.12 -1.58
C ASP A 236 -16.04 10.95 -0.16
N LYS A 237 -17.28 11.37 0.08
CA LYS A 237 -17.99 11.07 1.33
C LYS A 237 -18.28 9.57 1.49
N LEU A 238 -18.62 8.87 0.40
CA LEU A 238 -18.93 7.45 0.39
C LEU A 238 -17.67 6.56 0.41
N THR A 239 -16.55 7.01 -0.14
CA THR A 239 -15.37 6.17 -0.39
C THR A 239 -14.18 6.43 0.55
N GLY A 240 -14.38 7.19 1.62
CA GLY A 240 -13.36 7.50 2.62
C GLY A 240 -13.44 6.60 3.88
N PRO A 241 -13.28 7.20 5.08
CA PRO A 241 -13.21 6.46 6.36
C PRO A 241 -14.43 5.61 6.68
N VAL A 242 -15.58 5.90 6.09
CA VAL A 242 -16.81 5.12 6.29
C VAL A 242 -16.65 3.67 5.83
N ILE A 243 -15.82 3.42 4.84
CA ILE A 243 -15.47 2.09 4.33
C ILE A 243 -14.03 1.67 4.64
N GLY A 244 -13.42 2.24 5.68
CA GLY A 244 -12.05 1.89 6.09
C GLY A 244 -10.98 2.30 5.07
N ARG A 245 -11.16 3.44 4.38
CA ARG A 245 -10.17 3.99 3.46
C ARG A 245 -9.65 5.33 3.96
N PRO A 246 -8.49 5.82 3.46
CA PRO A 246 -7.92 7.10 3.86
C PRO A 246 -8.91 8.26 3.74
N LYS A 247 -8.72 9.30 4.56
CA LYS A 247 -9.55 10.53 4.53
C LYS A 247 -9.56 11.23 3.17
N SER A 248 -8.55 11.01 2.36
CA SER A 248 -8.47 11.52 0.99
C SER A 248 -9.46 10.83 0.04
N ALA A 249 -10.08 9.71 0.43
CA ALA A 249 -11.07 8.99 -0.35
C ALA A 249 -10.62 8.70 -1.80
N THR A 250 -11.47 8.83 -2.79
CA THR A 250 -11.16 8.50 -4.20
C THR A 250 -10.57 9.67 -4.96
N PHE A 251 -11.29 10.76 -5.07
CA PHE A 251 -10.90 11.88 -5.95
C PHE A 251 -9.78 12.74 -5.37
N ARG A 252 -9.82 12.96 -4.07
CA ARG A 252 -8.71 13.67 -3.41
C ARG A 252 -7.41 12.85 -3.45
N THR A 253 -7.49 11.52 -3.36
CA THR A 253 -6.32 10.64 -3.57
C THR A 253 -5.80 10.75 -5.00
N SER A 254 -6.68 10.76 -5.99
CA SER A 254 -6.31 10.93 -7.40
C SER A 254 -5.57 12.24 -7.65
N ASP A 255 -5.99 13.34 -7.02
CA ASP A 255 -5.31 14.63 -7.11
C ASP A 255 -3.92 14.63 -6.43
N VAL A 256 -3.77 13.93 -5.30
CA VAL A 256 -2.48 13.81 -4.57
C VAL A 256 -1.48 12.97 -5.37
N VAL A 257 -1.92 11.85 -5.93
CA VAL A 257 -1.09 10.95 -6.76
C VAL A 257 -0.74 11.60 -8.10
N GLY A 258 -1.68 12.32 -8.67
CA GLY A 258 -1.63 12.95 -9.98
C GLY A 258 -2.34 12.14 -11.05
N LEU A 259 -3.25 12.81 -11.76
CA LEU A 259 -4.08 12.19 -12.80
C LEU A 259 -3.30 11.61 -13.97
N ASP A 260 -2.15 12.19 -14.33
CA ASP A 260 -1.25 11.61 -15.34
C ASP A 260 -0.71 10.22 -14.93
N THR A 261 -0.52 9.97 -13.65
CA THR A 261 -0.15 8.64 -13.15
C THR A 261 -1.30 7.66 -13.36
N LEU A 262 -2.53 8.06 -12.99
CA LEU A 262 -3.73 7.28 -13.24
C LEU A 262 -3.89 6.97 -14.73
N VAL A 263 -3.79 7.98 -15.60
CA VAL A 263 -3.90 7.85 -17.05
C VAL A 263 -2.87 6.88 -17.59
N LYS A 264 -1.60 7.04 -17.21
CA LYS A 264 -0.52 6.16 -17.67
C LYS A 264 -0.74 4.70 -17.27
N VAL A 265 -1.08 4.46 -16.00
CA VAL A 265 -1.28 3.09 -15.51
C VAL A 265 -2.52 2.46 -16.15
N SER A 266 -3.62 3.21 -16.28
CA SER A 266 -4.85 2.74 -16.93
C SER A 266 -4.62 2.36 -18.39
N ASN A 267 -3.94 3.21 -19.16
CA ASN A 267 -3.61 2.94 -20.56
C ASN A 267 -2.70 1.71 -20.71
N ASN A 268 -1.72 1.55 -19.84
CA ASN A 268 -0.84 0.38 -19.84
C ASN A 268 -1.63 -0.91 -19.52
N LEU A 269 -2.55 -0.85 -18.55
CA LEU A 269 -3.44 -1.97 -18.23
C LEU A 269 -4.37 -2.28 -19.41
N TYR A 270 -5.04 -1.28 -19.98
CA TYR A 270 -5.91 -1.49 -21.13
C TYR A 270 -5.17 -2.12 -22.32
N ALA A 271 -3.94 -1.69 -22.59
CA ALA A 271 -3.12 -2.24 -23.67
C ALA A 271 -2.60 -3.66 -23.36
N GLY A 272 -2.21 -3.94 -22.10
CA GLY A 272 -1.57 -5.20 -21.72
C GLY A 272 -2.54 -6.33 -21.37
N LEU A 273 -3.79 -6.04 -21.04
CA LEU A 273 -4.78 -7.01 -20.54
C LEU A 273 -5.70 -7.55 -21.64
N ILE A 274 -5.13 -8.09 -22.71
CA ILE A 274 -5.87 -8.50 -23.92
C ILE A 274 -6.94 -9.58 -23.61
N ASN A 275 -6.66 -10.47 -22.66
CA ASN A 275 -7.53 -11.60 -22.32
C ASN A 275 -8.30 -11.38 -20.99
N ASP A 276 -8.27 -10.21 -20.41
CA ASP A 276 -8.99 -9.89 -19.17
C ASP A 276 -10.45 -9.52 -19.51
N GLU A 277 -11.42 -10.24 -18.96
CA GLU A 277 -12.85 -9.98 -19.14
C GLU A 277 -13.27 -8.61 -18.60
N GLY A 278 -12.53 -8.07 -17.61
CA GLY A 278 -12.69 -6.73 -17.05
C GLY A 278 -11.92 -5.64 -17.78
N ARG A 279 -11.26 -5.95 -18.90
CA ARG A 279 -10.37 -5.03 -19.64
C ARG A 279 -11.02 -3.68 -19.95
N GLU A 280 -12.27 -3.68 -20.38
CA GLU A 280 -12.98 -2.46 -20.76
C GLU A 280 -13.12 -1.46 -19.58
N MET A 281 -13.09 -1.94 -18.35
CA MET A 281 -13.07 -1.07 -17.17
C MET A 281 -11.83 -0.17 -17.10
N PHE A 282 -10.71 -0.59 -17.70
CA PHE A 282 -9.47 0.20 -17.73
C PHE A 282 -9.45 1.25 -18.85
N LYS A 283 -10.45 1.30 -19.70
CA LYS A 283 -10.61 2.38 -20.67
C LYS A 283 -10.92 3.68 -19.93
N LEU A 284 -10.10 4.70 -20.18
CA LEU A 284 -10.24 5.98 -19.49
C LEU A 284 -11.61 6.60 -19.74
N PRO A 285 -12.35 7.00 -18.70
CA PRO A 285 -13.55 7.79 -18.87
C PRO A 285 -13.24 9.14 -19.55
N GLU A 286 -14.15 9.63 -20.38
CA GLU A 286 -14.00 10.90 -21.11
C GLU A 286 -13.66 12.07 -20.16
N LEU A 287 -14.26 12.06 -18.98
CA LEU A 287 -13.97 13.03 -17.93
C LEU A 287 -12.47 13.10 -17.58
N VAL A 288 -11.84 11.96 -17.33
CA VAL A 288 -10.40 11.90 -16.96
C VAL A 288 -9.53 12.37 -18.11
N THR A 289 -9.90 11.99 -19.34
CA THR A 289 -9.20 12.44 -20.56
C THR A 289 -9.29 13.97 -20.73
N LYS A 290 -10.45 14.57 -20.46
CA LYS A 290 -10.64 16.04 -20.50
C LYS A 290 -9.77 16.74 -19.45
N LEU A 291 -9.69 16.21 -18.22
CA LEU A 291 -8.83 16.79 -17.18
C LEU A 291 -7.34 16.74 -17.57
N GLU A 292 -6.89 15.63 -18.16
CA GLU A 292 -5.53 15.49 -18.66
C GLU A 292 -5.23 16.50 -19.78
N GLN A 293 -6.11 16.62 -20.77
CA GLN A 293 -5.98 17.57 -21.87
C GLN A 293 -5.89 19.02 -21.38
N ASN A 294 -6.67 19.36 -20.36
CA ASN A 294 -6.64 20.68 -19.72
C ASN A 294 -5.43 20.87 -18.79
N LYS A 295 -4.57 19.85 -18.63
CA LYS A 295 -3.45 19.82 -17.66
C LYS A 295 -3.90 20.05 -16.21
N TRP A 296 -5.11 19.62 -15.87
CA TRP A 296 -5.63 19.64 -14.50
C TRP A 296 -5.26 18.31 -13.83
N LEU A 297 -4.00 18.21 -13.43
CA LEU A 297 -3.38 16.95 -13.00
C LEU A 297 -3.35 16.77 -11.47
N GLY A 298 -4.13 17.55 -10.74
CA GLY A 298 -4.19 17.51 -9.28
C GLY A 298 -3.24 18.50 -8.60
N ASP A 299 -2.75 18.14 -7.42
CA ASP A 299 -1.94 19.03 -6.56
C ASP A 299 -0.71 19.61 -7.25
N LYS A 300 -0.06 18.86 -8.11
CA LYS A 300 1.15 19.30 -8.83
C LYS A 300 0.91 20.43 -9.84
N THR A 301 -0.33 20.59 -10.31
CA THR A 301 -0.73 21.70 -11.19
C THR A 301 -1.67 22.69 -10.51
N GLY A 302 -1.95 22.48 -9.19
CA GLY A 302 -2.80 23.33 -8.39
C GLY A 302 -4.29 23.12 -8.56
N GLN A 303 -4.70 22.24 -9.49
CA GLN A 303 -6.10 21.88 -9.73
C GLN A 303 -6.24 20.51 -10.39
N GLY A 304 -7.35 19.83 -10.08
CA GLY A 304 -7.75 18.52 -10.57
C GLY A 304 -9.24 18.35 -10.32
N PHE A 305 -9.66 17.31 -9.58
CA PHE A 305 -11.02 17.21 -9.06
C PHE A 305 -11.31 18.29 -8.00
N TYR A 306 -10.25 18.77 -7.35
CA TYR A 306 -10.30 19.87 -6.40
C TYR A 306 -9.35 20.99 -6.83
N LYS A 307 -9.68 22.23 -6.43
CA LYS A 307 -8.86 23.42 -6.65
C LYS A 307 -8.72 24.20 -5.36
N LYS A 308 -7.48 24.50 -4.98
CA LYS A 308 -7.20 25.43 -3.89
C LYS A 308 -7.22 26.86 -4.40
N THR A 309 -7.99 27.72 -3.77
CA THR A 309 -8.06 29.16 -4.05
C THR A 309 -8.01 29.95 -2.76
N LYS A 310 -7.96 31.27 -2.87
CA LYS A 310 -8.13 32.18 -1.73
C LYS A 310 -9.49 32.84 -1.81
N SER A 311 -10.21 32.82 -0.70
CA SER A 311 -11.47 33.58 -0.54
C SER A 311 -11.21 35.08 -0.60
N SER A 312 -12.26 35.88 -0.71
CA SER A 312 -12.18 37.34 -0.63
C SER A 312 -11.57 37.83 0.68
N LYS A 313 -11.54 37.02 1.73
CA LYS A 313 -10.91 37.28 3.03
C LYS A 313 -9.46 36.78 3.15
N GLY A 314 -8.90 36.24 2.05
CA GLY A 314 -7.53 35.71 2.03
C GLY A 314 -7.35 34.32 2.64
N GLU A 315 -8.44 33.66 3.10
CA GLU A 315 -8.42 32.30 3.63
C GLU A 315 -8.34 31.26 2.51
N THR A 316 -7.69 30.13 2.78
CA THR A 316 -7.63 29.03 1.80
C THR A 316 -8.99 28.36 1.68
N GLU A 317 -9.54 28.35 0.49
CA GLU A 317 -10.78 27.68 0.13
C GLU A 317 -10.49 26.51 -0.83
N ILE A 318 -11.21 25.40 -0.66
CA ILE A 318 -11.13 24.24 -1.54
C ILE A 318 -12.44 24.15 -2.30
N LEU A 319 -12.37 24.33 -3.61
CA LEU A 319 -13.49 24.18 -4.53
C LEU A 319 -13.49 22.78 -5.13
N THR A 320 -14.67 22.28 -5.45
CA THR A 320 -14.90 20.98 -6.07
C THR A 320 -15.31 21.17 -7.53
N LEU A 321 -14.79 20.34 -8.42
CA LEU A 321 -15.14 20.35 -9.82
C LEU A 321 -16.56 19.83 -10.04
N ASP A 322 -17.40 20.61 -10.70
CA ASP A 322 -18.65 20.15 -11.27
C ASP A 322 -18.37 19.42 -12.59
N LEU A 323 -18.68 18.13 -12.62
CA LEU A 323 -18.31 17.26 -13.74
C LEU A 323 -19.12 17.50 -15.02
N LYS A 324 -20.27 18.18 -14.91
CA LYS A 324 -21.13 18.49 -16.05
C LYS A 324 -20.71 19.80 -16.73
N THR A 325 -20.37 20.82 -15.92
CA THR A 325 -20.03 22.15 -16.43
C THR A 325 -18.53 22.39 -16.52
N LEU A 326 -17.70 21.55 -15.89
CA LEU A 326 -16.26 21.74 -15.69
C LEU A 326 -15.91 23.04 -14.96
N GLU A 327 -16.82 23.56 -14.16
CA GLU A 327 -16.60 24.73 -13.30
C GLU A 327 -16.31 24.31 -11.87
N TYR A 328 -15.52 25.11 -11.15
CA TYR A 328 -15.24 24.88 -9.75
C TYR A 328 -16.26 25.59 -8.86
N LYS A 329 -16.90 24.82 -7.97
CA LYS A 329 -17.96 25.28 -7.05
C LYS A 329 -17.57 25.05 -5.59
N PRO A 330 -18.11 25.79 -4.63
CA PRO A 330 -17.97 25.48 -3.21
C PRO A 330 -18.39 24.04 -2.90
N LYS A 331 -17.71 23.42 -1.95
CA LYS A 331 -17.94 22.05 -1.54
C LYS A 331 -19.39 21.82 -1.09
N ALA A 332 -20.05 20.83 -1.69
CA ALA A 332 -21.42 20.45 -1.35
C ALA A 332 -21.47 19.56 -0.09
N LYS A 333 -22.55 19.73 0.72
CA LYS A 333 -22.81 18.83 1.85
C LYS A 333 -23.57 17.60 1.37
N ALA A 334 -22.89 16.47 1.28
CA ALA A 334 -23.53 15.20 0.97
C ALA A 334 -24.26 14.61 2.19
N LYS A 335 -25.49 14.14 2.01
CA LYS A 335 -26.31 13.47 3.03
C LYS A 335 -26.95 12.22 2.43
N PHE A 336 -26.76 11.08 3.10
CA PHE A 336 -27.34 9.80 2.71
C PHE A 336 -27.93 9.11 3.93
N ALA A 337 -29.14 8.59 3.82
CA ALA A 337 -29.81 7.88 4.91
C ALA A 337 -28.99 6.67 5.38
N THR A 338 -28.43 5.91 4.43
CA THR A 338 -27.54 4.78 4.73
C THR A 338 -26.32 5.20 5.55
N LEU A 339 -25.70 6.36 5.29
CA LEU A 339 -24.56 6.83 6.10
C LEU A 339 -24.97 7.24 7.51
N GLU A 340 -26.16 7.82 7.67
CA GLU A 340 -26.65 8.22 9.00
C GLU A 340 -26.82 7.00 9.91
N THR A 341 -27.32 5.87 9.38
CA THR A 341 -27.50 4.63 10.15
C THR A 341 -26.17 3.99 10.57
N THR A 342 -25.07 4.31 9.89
CA THR A 342 -23.76 3.74 10.21
C THR A 342 -22.94 4.55 11.21
N LYS A 343 -23.37 5.74 11.59
CA LYS A 343 -22.59 6.65 12.47
C LYS A 343 -22.28 6.08 13.85
N THR A 344 -23.12 5.19 14.36
CA THR A 344 -22.96 4.54 15.67
C THR A 344 -22.27 3.18 15.59
N ILE A 345 -21.90 2.72 14.38
CA ILE A 345 -21.29 1.41 14.17
C ILE A 345 -19.78 1.59 14.04
N ASP A 346 -19.05 1.33 15.10
CA ASP A 346 -17.59 1.45 15.13
C ASP A 346 -16.89 0.28 14.40
N ASN A 347 -17.44 -0.93 14.49
CA ASN A 347 -16.89 -2.10 13.80
C ASN A 347 -17.07 -1.99 12.28
N LEU A 348 -15.97 -1.98 11.54
CA LEU A 348 -15.99 -1.81 10.09
C LEU A 348 -16.71 -2.95 9.36
N LYS A 349 -16.54 -4.19 9.80
CA LYS A 349 -17.18 -5.37 9.19
C LYS A 349 -18.72 -5.31 9.34
N ASP A 350 -19.20 -4.88 10.50
CA ASP A 350 -20.65 -4.69 10.73
C ASP A 350 -21.20 -3.50 9.95
N ARG A 351 -20.39 -2.46 9.80
CA ARG A 351 -20.74 -1.28 8.98
C ARG A 351 -20.95 -1.66 7.52
N PHE A 352 -20.10 -2.51 6.94
CA PHE A 352 -20.27 -2.99 5.56
C PHE A 352 -21.59 -3.71 5.33
N LYS A 353 -22.07 -4.51 6.30
CA LYS A 353 -23.38 -5.17 6.20
C LYS A 353 -24.51 -4.14 6.03
N VAL A 354 -24.47 -3.05 6.80
CA VAL A 354 -25.47 -1.98 6.74
C VAL A 354 -25.33 -1.16 5.47
N LEU A 355 -24.12 -0.83 5.04
CA LEU A 355 -23.87 -0.05 3.82
C LEU A 355 -24.41 -0.76 2.57
N LEU A 356 -24.15 -2.06 2.41
CA LEU A 356 -24.63 -2.80 1.24
C LEU A 356 -26.13 -3.16 1.33
N ALA A 357 -26.72 -3.16 2.52
CA ALA A 357 -28.17 -3.33 2.72
C ALA A 357 -28.96 -2.01 2.52
N GLY A 358 -28.29 -0.87 2.36
CA GLY A 358 -28.91 0.44 2.16
C GLY A 358 -29.86 0.46 0.97
N LYS A 359 -30.99 1.18 1.13
CA LYS A 359 -32.04 1.28 0.10
C LYS A 359 -32.09 2.63 -0.61
N ASP A 360 -31.12 3.50 -0.32
CA ASP A 360 -30.92 4.78 -0.98
C ASP A 360 -29.83 4.68 -2.06
N LYS A 361 -29.61 5.79 -2.77
CA LYS A 361 -28.58 5.92 -3.81
C LYS A 361 -27.17 5.48 -3.32
N ALA A 362 -26.85 5.67 -2.03
CA ALA A 362 -25.58 5.23 -1.46
C ALA A 362 -25.49 3.69 -1.38
N GLY A 363 -26.56 3.03 -0.95
CA GLY A 363 -26.63 1.56 -0.92
C GLY A 363 -26.49 0.95 -2.32
N ASP A 364 -27.15 1.54 -3.32
CA ASP A 364 -27.02 1.10 -4.72
C ASP A 364 -25.59 1.29 -5.24
N PHE A 365 -24.99 2.44 -4.98
CA PHE A 365 -23.60 2.72 -5.31
C PHE A 365 -22.63 1.71 -4.66
N TYR A 366 -22.80 1.40 -3.38
CA TYR A 366 -21.95 0.43 -2.71
C TYR A 366 -22.09 -0.97 -3.30
N ARG A 367 -23.30 -1.44 -3.56
CA ARG A 367 -23.53 -2.73 -4.21
C ARG A 367 -22.83 -2.80 -5.57
N ASP A 368 -23.01 -1.80 -6.40
CA ASP A 368 -22.41 -1.77 -7.73
C ASP A 368 -20.87 -1.78 -7.68
N CYS A 369 -20.28 -0.95 -6.82
CA CYS A 369 -18.82 -0.89 -6.64
C CYS A 369 -18.26 -2.21 -6.10
N PHE A 370 -18.84 -2.74 -5.02
CA PHE A 370 -18.28 -3.91 -4.34
C PHE A 370 -18.60 -5.22 -5.07
N PHE A 371 -19.75 -5.37 -5.67
CA PHE A 371 -20.07 -6.55 -6.48
C PHE A 371 -19.16 -6.64 -7.70
N GLY A 372 -18.90 -5.51 -8.38
CA GLY A 372 -17.91 -5.47 -9.45
C GLY A 372 -16.51 -5.82 -8.97
N LEU A 373 -16.08 -5.30 -7.82
CA LEU A 373 -14.79 -5.60 -7.23
C LEU A 373 -14.66 -7.08 -6.82
N PHE A 374 -15.69 -7.65 -6.18
CA PHE A 374 -15.70 -9.08 -5.77
C PHE A 374 -15.63 -10.02 -6.98
N GLN A 375 -16.41 -9.74 -8.02
CA GLN A 375 -16.30 -10.47 -9.27
C GLN A 375 -14.88 -10.39 -9.82
N TYR A 376 -14.33 -9.17 -9.95
CA TYR A 376 -13.02 -8.97 -10.54
C TYR A 376 -11.92 -9.72 -9.80
N VAL A 377 -11.81 -9.55 -8.47
CA VAL A 377 -10.73 -10.20 -7.71
C VAL A 377 -10.86 -11.72 -7.70
N SER A 378 -12.09 -12.26 -7.70
CA SER A 378 -12.28 -13.72 -7.79
C SER A 378 -11.79 -14.29 -9.13
N ASN A 379 -11.94 -13.53 -10.21
CA ASN A 379 -11.47 -13.94 -11.55
C ASN A 379 -9.96 -13.78 -11.73
N ARG A 380 -9.29 -12.99 -10.85
CA ARG A 380 -7.83 -12.78 -10.93
C ARG A 380 -7.00 -13.89 -10.31
N ILE A 381 -7.64 -14.84 -9.64
CA ILE A 381 -6.95 -16.02 -9.12
C ILE A 381 -7.22 -17.20 -10.08
N PRO A 382 -6.16 -17.91 -10.56
CA PRO A 382 -4.74 -17.81 -10.15
C PRO A 382 -3.88 -16.87 -11.02
N GLU A 383 -4.45 -15.98 -11.83
CA GLU A 383 -3.71 -15.18 -12.82
C GLU A 383 -2.64 -14.27 -12.19
N ILE A 384 -3.02 -13.44 -11.19
CA ILE A 384 -2.11 -12.48 -10.56
C ILE A 384 -1.46 -13.00 -9.28
N SER A 385 -2.11 -13.97 -8.63
CA SER A 385 -1.65 -14.64 -7.41
C SER A 385 -2.34 -16.00 -7.27
N ASP A 386 -1.66 -16.96 -6.64
CA ASP A 386 -2.27 -18.25 -6.29
C ASP A 386 -3.03 -18.17 -4.95
N GLU A 387 -2.71 -17.18 -4.11
CA GLU A 387 -3.22 -17.04 -2.75
C GLU A 387 -4.08 -15.76 -2.63
N LEU A 388 -5.35 -15.92 -2.28
CA LEU A 388 -6.31 -14.81 -2.22
C LEU A 388 -5.92 -13.69 -1.24
N PHE A 389 -5.28 -14.03 -0.11
CA PHE A 389 -4.88 -13.05 0.88
C PHE A 389 -3.80 -12.06 0.39
N ARG A 390 -3.04 -12.41 -0.66
CA ARG A 390 -2.07 -11.51 -1.29
C ARG A 390 -2.76 -10.30 -1.92
N ILE A 391 -3.97 -10.49 -2.44
CA ILE A 391 -4.77 -9.38 -3.00
C ILE A 391 -5.19 -8.42 -1.87
N ASP A 392 -5.69 -8.96 -0.76
CA ASP A 392 -6.07 -8.15 0.41
C ASP A 392 -4.87 -7.40 1.00
N ASP A 393 -3.74 -8.09 1.19
CA ASP A 393 -2.50 -7.49 1.69
C ASP A 393 -1.97 -6.39 0.73
N ALA A 394 -2.08 -6.59 -0.59
CA ALA A 394 -1.62 -5.62 -1.58
C ALA A 394 -2.41 -4.30 -1.52
N VAL A 395 -3.74 -4.37 -1.46
CA VAL A 395 -4.54 -3.14 -1.38
C VAL A 395 -4.48 -2.49 -0.01
N SER A 396 -4.35 -3.27 1.06
CA SER A 396 -4.15 -2.73 2.41
C SER A 396 -2.80 -2.02 2.52
N GLY A 397 -1.72 -2.63 2.05
CA GLY A 397 -0.38 -2.05 2.10
C GLY A 397 -0.13 -0.92 1.12
N GLY A 398 -0.76 -0.97 -0.08
CA GLY A 398 -0.54 -0.03 -1.19
C GLY A 398 -1.49 1.16 -1.23
N PHE A 399 -2.75 0.96 -0.81
CA PHE A 399 -3.79 1.99 -0.84
C PHE A 399 -4.31 2.38 0.54
N GLY A 400 -3.79 1.75 1.60
CA GLY A 400 -4.18 2.06 2.98
C GLY A 400 -5.62 1.67 3.30
N TRP A 401 -6.13 0.57 2.72
CA TRP A 401 -7.44 0.04 3.08
C TRP A 401 -7.32 -0.76 4.38
N ASP A 402 -8.25 -0.55 5.31
CA ASP A 402 -8.25 -1.26 6.59
C ASP A 402 -8.53 -2.76 6.42
N ILE A 403 -9.35 -3.12 5.43
CA ILE A 403 -9.62 -4.51 5.01
C ILE A 403 -9.64 -4.61 3.49
N GLY A 404 -9.18 -5.75 2.97
CA GLY A 404 -9.15 -6.02 1.54
C GLY A 404 -10.49 -6.51 0.97
N PRO A 405 -10.54 -6.79 -0.36
CA PRO A 405 -11.79 -7.20 -1.02
C PRO A 405 -12.37 -8.51 -0.49
N PHE A 406 -11.55 -9.54 -0.26
CA PHE A 406 -12.04 -10.82 0.26
C PHE A 406 -12.48 -10.73 1.72
N GLU A 407 -11.76 -9.96 2.55
CA GLU A 407 -12.19 -9.67 3.92
C GLU A 407 -13.50 -8.86 3.95
N THR A 408 -13.66 -7.91 3.03
CA THR A 408 -14.90 -7.15 2.88
C THR A 408 -16.04 -8.06 2.45
N TRP A 409 -15.79 -8.98 1.53
CA TRP A 409 -16.80 -9.93 1.07
C TRP A 409 -17.23 -10.90 2.18
N ASP A 410 -16.28 -11.41 2.98
CA ASP A 410 -16.58 -12.17 4.20
C ASP A 410 -17.45 -11.38 5.18
N ALA A 411 -17.15 -10.10 5.38
CA ALA A 411 -17.94 -9.24 6.26
C ALA A 411 -19.40 -9.07 5.79
N VAL A 412 -19.61 -8.95 4.49
CA VAL A 412 -20.96 -8.88 3.88
C VAL A 412 -21.66 -10.23 3.92
N GLY A 413 -20.91 -11.33 3.82
CA GLY A 413 -21.37 -12.70 3.76
C GLY A 413 -21.41 -13.22 2.32
N VAL A 414 -20.46 -14.12 2.01
CA VAL A 414 -20.26 -14.63 0.64
C VAL A 414 -21.52 -15.31 0.09
N GLU A 415 -22.04 -16.31 0.81
CA GLU A 415 -23.21 -17.08 0.40
C GLU A 415 -24.45 -16.20 0.17
N LYS A 416 -24.64 -15.19 1.03
CA LYS A 416 -25.80 -14.28 0.94
C LYS A 416 -25.69 -13.26 -0.19
N SER A 417 -24.48 -12.86 -0.55
CA SER A 417 -24.24 -11.85 -1.58
C SER A 417 -24.31 -12.39 -2.99
N ILE A 418 -24.01 -13.68 -3.21
CA ILE A 418 -24.01 -14.30 -4.56
C ILE A 418 -25.32 -14.08 -5.31
N PRO A 419 -26.52 -14.41 -4.77
CA PRO A 419 -27.77 -14.18 -5.49
C PRO A 419 -28.02 -12.70 -5.81
N LEU A 420 -27.59 -11.79 -4.94
CA LEU A 420 -27.71 -10.35 -5.17
C LEU A 420 -26.75 -9.86 -6.25
N MET A 421 -25.54 -10.44 -6.30
CA MET A 421 -24.57 -10.17 -7.35
C MET A 421 -25.09 -10.63 -8.70
N GLU A 422 -25.59 -11.86 -8.80
CA GLU A 422 -26.15 -12.42 -10.04
C GLU A 422 -27.37 -11.61 -10.55
N ALA A 423 -28.27 -11.21 -9.63
CA ALA A 423 -29.40 -10.35 -9.98
C ALA A 423 -28.97 -8.96 -10.48
N ALA A 424 -27.79 -8.47 -10.05
CA ALA A 424 -27.20 -7.22 -10.50
C ALA A 424 -26.28 -7.38 -11.73
N GLY A 425 -26.16 -8.58 -12.29
CA GLY A 425 -25.34 -8.89 -13.46
C GLY A 425 -23.87 -9.18 -13.17
N TYR A 426 -23.50 -9.39 -11.91
CA TYR A 426 -22.14 -9.74 -11.49
C TYR A 426 -22.04 -11.23 -11.16
N LYS A 427 -21.14 -11.93 -11.82
CA LYS A 427 -20.91 -13.36 -11.59
C LYS A 427 -19.50 -13.63 -11.08
N PRO A 428 -19.34 -14.10 -9.83
CA PRO A 428 -18.06 -14.55 -9.31
C PRO A 428 -17.47 -15.71 -10.10
N ASN A 429 -16.16 -15.93 -9.94
CA ASN A 429 -15.50 -17.10 -10.50
C ASN A 429 -16.08 -18.41 -9.92
N GLN A 430 -16.06 -19.47 -10.72
CA GLN A 430 -16.64 -20.77 -10.36
C GLN A 430 -16.11 -21.35 -9.03
N TRP A 431 -14.82 -21.14 -8.72
CA TRP A 431 -14.25 -21.64 -7.47
C TRP A 431 -14.93 -21.11 -6.20
N VAL A 432 -15.56 -19.91 -6.27
CA VAL A 432 -16.34 -19.36 -5.15
C VAL A 432 -17.60 -20.18 -4.90
N PHE A 433 -18.30 -20.57 -5.97
CA PHE A 433 -19.46 -21.46 -5.87
C PHE A 433 -19.06 -22.85 -5.35
N ASP A 434 -17.94 -23.39 -5.83
CA ASP A 434 -17.40 -24.68 -5.38
C ASP A 434 -17.03 -24.64 -3.88
N MET A 435 -16.46 -23.53 -3.40
CA MET A 435 -16.16 -23.30 -1.99
C MET A 435 -17.44 -23.38 -1.13
N ILE A 436 -18.48 -22.66 -1.53
CA ILE A 436 -19.78 -22.66 -0.81
C ILE A 436 -20.42 -24.05 -0.86
N ALA A 437 -20.44 -24.71 -2.02
CA ALA A 437 -20.99 -26.06 -2.18
C ALA A 437 -20.28 -27.10 -1.31
N ALA A 438 -18.96 -26.90 -1.04
CA ALA A 438 -18.19 -27.72 -0.12
C ALA A 438 -18.45 -27.40 1.37
N GLY A 439 -19.39 -26.50 1.68
CA GLY A 439 -19.75 -26.10 3.06
C GLY A 439 -18.87 -25.01 3.66
N ASN A 440 -17.95 -24.43 2.90
CA ASN A 440 -17.09 -23.34 3.34
C ASN A 440 -17.76 -21.99 3.02
N LYS A 441 -18.08 -21.21 4.05
CA LYS A 441 -18.91 -19.99 3.93
C LYS A 441 -18.11 -18.69 3.93
N SER A 442 -16.77 -18.76 4.03
CA SER A 442 -15.89 -17.60 4.13
C SER A 442 -14.53 -17.88 3.52
N PHE A 443 -13.84 -16.83 3.09
CA PHE A 443 -12.47 -16.91 2.58
C PHE A 443 -11.44 -17.03 3.70
N TYR A 444 -11.78 -16.53 4.89
CA TYR A 444 -10.92 -16.60 6.07
C TYR A 444 -11.59 -17.29 7.24
N LYS A 445 -10.78 -17.97 8.04
CA LYS A 445 -11.21 -18.65 9.27
C LYS A 445 -10.18 -18.41 10.36
N ALA A 446 -10.64 -18.08 11.57
CA ALA A 446 -9.78 -18.12 12.77
C ALA A 446 -9.81 -19.54 13.34
N GLU A 447 -8.65 -20.15 13.53
CA GLU A 447 -8.51 -21.50 14.07
C GLU A 447 -7.15 -21.66 14.76
N GLY A 448 -7.13 -22.16 15.99
CA GLY A 448 -5.90 -22.34 16.77
C GLY A 448 -5.14 -21.04 17.02
N GLY A 449 -5.83 -19.91 17.19
CA GLY A 449 -5.20 -18.61 17.39
C GLY A 449 -4.53 -18.02 16.15
N GLN A 450 -4.76 -18.61 14.98
CA GLN A 450 -4.23 -18.13 13.69
C GLN A 450 -5.36 -17.81 12.72
N LYS A 451 -5.16 -16.78 11.87
CA LYS A 451 -6.00 -16.52 10.72
C LYS A 451 -5.54 -17.42 9.59
N LYS A 452 -6.46 -18.25 9.08
CA LYS A 452 -6.26 -19.12 7.91
C LYS A 452 -7.04 -18.57 6.73
N TYR A 453 -6.58 -18.85 5.51
CA TYR A 453 -7.25 -18.52 4.27
C TYR A 453 -7.67 -19.78 3.52
N TYR A 454 -8.74 -19.70 2.73
CA TYR A 454 -9.18 -20.79 1.87
C TYR A 454 -8.21 -20.95 0.69
N ASP A 455 -7.54 -22.10 0.66
CA ASP A 455 -6.62 -22.46 -0.42
C ASP A 455 -7.40 -23.20 -1.53
N ILE A 456 -7.53 -22.55 -2.67
CA ILE A 456 -8.38 -23.00 -3.77
C ILE A 456 -7.96 -24.37 -4.30
N PRO A 457 -6.66 -24.64 -4.57
CA PRO A 457 -6.23 -25.94 -5.09
C PRO A 457 -6.53 -27.12 -4.17
N THR A 458 -6.32 -26.95 -2.86
CA THR A 458 -6.53 -28.04 -1.88
C THR A 458 -7.93 -28.04 -1.29
N LYS A 459 -8.74 -27.00 -1.53
CA LYS A 459 -10.10 -26.81 -0.99
C LYS A 459 -10.14 -26.87 0.55
N THR A 460 -9.06 -26.45 1.21
CA THR A 460 -8.91 -26.44 2.67
C THR A 460 -8.41 -25.08 3.16
N TYR A 461 -8.51 -24.84 4.49
CA TYR A 461 -7.92 -23.64 5.08
C TYR A 461 -6.45 -23.87 5.44
N LYS A 462 -5.58 -22.98 4.98
CA LYS A 462 -4.15 -22.96 5.26
C LYS A 462 -3.75 -21.73 6.09
N SER A 463 -2.71 -21.88 6.90
CA SER A 463 -2.09 -20.75 7.60
C SER A 463 -1.47 -19.79 6.59
N ILE A 464 -1.55 -18.48 6.89
CA ILE A 464 -0.92 -17.45 6.06
C ILE A 464 0.59 -17.50 6.30
N SER A 465 1.34 -17.82 5.25
CA SER A 465 2.80 -17.92 5.31
C SER A 465 3.46 -16.61 5.72
N GLY A 466 4.53 -16.71 6.54
CA GLY A 466 5.26 -15.57 7.07
C GLY A 466 4.62 -14.91 8.30
N ARG A 467 3.49 -15.43 8.80
CA ARG A 467 2.82 -14.94 10.01
C ARG A 467 2.85 -15.93 11.17
N GLU A 468 3.58 -17.02 11.05
CA GLU A 468 3.61 -18.12 12.01
C GLU A 468 4.12 -17.67 13.39
N ASN A 469 5.04 -16.71 13.41
CA ASN A 469 5.69 -16.19 14.62
C ASN A 469 5.06 -14.89 15.14
N PHE A 470 3.95 -14.42 14.54
CA PHE A 470 3.27 -13.22 14.99
C PHE A 470 2.10 -13.53 15.88
N ILE A 471 2.03 -12.87 17.04
CA ILE A 471 0.87 -12.89 17.91
C ILE A 471 -0.11 -11.83 17.43
N ILE A 472 -1.23 -12.26 16.86
CA ILE A 472 -2.32 -11.38 16.44
C ILE A 472 -3.43 -11.50 17.48
N LEU A 473 -3.62 -10.45 18.28
CA LEU A 473 -4.55 -10.46 19.42
C LEU A 473 -6.01 -10.70 19.01
N GLU A 474 -6.42 -10.28 17.81
CA GLU A 474 -7.77 -10.55 17.28
C GLU A 474 -8.03 -12.05 17.13
N ASN A 475 -7.02 -12.82 16.76
CA ASN A 475 -7.12 -14.27 16.57
C ASN A 475 -7.11 -15.05 17.89
N LYS A 476 -6.83 -14.38 19.03
CA LYS A 476 -6.75 -14.97 20.37
C LYS A 476 -7.99 -14.68 21.22
N SER A 477 -9.14 -14.44 20.59
CA SER A 477 -10.39 -14.11 21.30
C SER A 477 -10.85 -15.21 22.28
N GLU A 478 -10.55 -16.47 21.98
CA GLU A 478 -10.84 -17.61 22.85
C GLU A 478 -9.94 -17.67 24.10
N ASN A 479 -8.81 -16.96 24.08
CA ASN A 479 -7.83 -16.93 25.16
C ASN A 479 -8.00 -15.70 26.08
N ILE A 480 -9.10 -14.95 25.96
CA ILE A 480 -9.38 -13.82 26.85
C ILE A 480 -9.75 -14.37 28.23
N ILE A 481 -8.90 -14.08 29.20
CA ILE A 481 -9.08 -14.56 30.58
C ILE A 481 -9.78 -13.54 31.50
N TRP A 482 -9.81 -12.28 31.09
CA TRP A 482 -10.54 -11.21 31.75
C TRP A 482 -10.82 -10.05 30.80
N LYS A 483 -11.96 -9.36 30.98
CA LYS A 483 -12.33 -8.15 30.23
C LYS A 483 -13.28 -7.26 31.05
N ASN A 484 -13.27 -5.97 30.74
CA ASN A 484 -14.31 -5.00 31.11
C ASN A 484 -14.76 -4.20 29.88
N ALA A 485 -15.42 -3.06 30.06
CA ALA A 485 -15.94 -2.24 28.98
C ALA A 485 -14.86 -1.74 28.00
N ASP A 486 -13.66 -1.40 28.50
CA ASP A 486 -12.63 -0.68 27.75
C ASP A 486 -11.30 -1.46 27.61
N SER A 487 -11.16 -2.62 28.28
CA SER A 487 -9.92 -3.38 28.29
C SER A 487 -10.11 -4.88 28.42
N LYS A 488 -9.07 -5.63 28.06
CA LYS A 488 -9.04 -7.09 28.14
C LYS A 488 -7.64 -7.60 28.48
N ILE A 489 -7.60 -8.77 29.13
CA ILE A 489 -6.38 -9.53 29.40
C ILE A 489 -6.49 -10.85 28.63
N THR A 490 -5.47 -11.14 27.84
CA THR A 490 -5.44 -12.32 26.97
C THR A 490 -4.22 -13.16 27.31
N ASP A 491 -4.38 -14.46 27.48
CA ASP A 491 -3.26 -15.40 27.54
C ASP A 491 -2.67 -15.56 26.15
N ILE A 492 -1.42 -15.14 25.97
CA ILE A 492 -0.74 -15.20 24.67
C ILE A 492 0.19 -16.40 24.51
N GLY A 493 0.24 -17.27 25.52
CA GLY A 493 1.08 -18.46 25.58
C GLY A 493 2.37 -18.27 26.39
N ASP A 494 3.10 -19.35 26.58
CA ASP A 494 4.39 -19.40 27.31
C ASP A 494 4.37 -18.84 28.74
N GLY A 495 3.19 -18.81 29.37
CA GLY A 495 2.97 -18.20 30.68
C GLY A 495 3.02 -16.67 30.65
N VAL A 496 2.75 -16.04 29.51
CA VAL A 496 2.72 -14.60 29.33
C VAL A 496 1.30 -14.13 29.03
N ILE A 497 0.87 -13.06 29.71
CA ILE A 497 -0.41 -12.41 29.43
C ILE A 497 -0.20 -11.07 28.74
N ASN A 498 -1.17 -10.69 27.90
CA ASN A 498 -1.24 -9.37 27.27
C ASN A 498 -2.38 -8.57 27.87
N PHE A 499 -2.10 -7.34 28.28
CA PHE A 499 -3.10 -6.34 28.62
C PHE A 499 -3.29 -5.40 27.42
N ALA A 500 -4.51 -5.34 26.90
CA ALA A 500 -4.89 -4.48 25.79
C ALA A 500 -6.15 -3.67 26.11
N TRP A 501 -6.22 -2.42 25.64
CA TRP A 501 -7.42 -1.59 25.76
C TRP A 501 -8.01 -1.27 24.38
N HIS A 502 -9.31 -1.04 24.36
CA HIS A 502 -10.13 -0.79 23.15
C HIS A 502 -11.15 0.32 23.38
N SER A 503 -10.89 1.19 24.35
CA SER A 503 -11.68 2.39 24.64
C SER A 503 -11.74 3.30 23.40
N LYS A 504 -12.75 4.13 23.30
CA LYS A 504 -12.91 5.07 22.18
C LYS A 504 -11.66 5.94 22.03
N SER A 505 -11.09 5.95 20.82
CA SER A 505 -9.83 6.62 20.50
C SER A 505 -8.66 6.22 21.42
N TYR A 506 -8.70 5.01 21.96
CA TYR A 506 -7.67 4.45 22.87
C TYR A 506 -7.37 5.34 24.09
N THR A 507 -8.38 6.06 24.59
CA THR A 507 -8.25 6.91 25.77
C THR A 507 -8.02 6.08 27.05
N LEU A 508 -7.12 6.55 27.91
CA LEU A 508 -6.84 5.96 29.21
C LEU A 508 -7.86 6.47 30.23
N GLY A 509 -8.95 5.72 30.43
CA GLY A 509 -10.00 6.00 31.40
C GLY A 509 -9.90 5.09 32.64
N SER A 510 -10.86 5.24 33.58
CA SER A 510 -10.90 4.46 34.83
C SER A 510 -10.97 2.95 34.59
N ALA A 511 -11.77 2.50 33.62
CA ALA A 511 -11.88 1.08 33.27
C ALA A 511 -10.58 0.50 32.70
N VAL A 512 -9.79 1.31 31.97
CA VAL A 512 -8.46 0.91 31.49
C VAL A 512 -7.49 0.79 32.67
N MET A 513 -7.52 1.72 33.62
CA MET A 513 -6.68 1.69 34.82
C MET A 513 -7.02 0.51 35.74
N GLU A 514 -8.30 0.20 35.89
CA GLU A 514 -8.77 -1.00 36.62
C GLU A 514 -8.20 -2.27 35.95
N GLY A 515 -8.34 -2.40 34.64
CA GLY A 515 -7.80 -3.53 33.89
C GLY A 515 -6.29 -3.66 33.97
N MET A 516 -5.55 -2.54 33.97
CA MET A 516 -4.11 -2.52 34.14
C MET A 516 -3.70 -3.08 35.55
N ASN A 517 -4.33 -2.58 36.61
CA ASN A 517 -4.05 -3.09 37.95
C ASN A 517 -4.36 -4.59 38.04
N LYS A 518 -5.50 -5.01 37.47
CA LYS A 518 -5.86 -6.43 37.42
C LYS A 518 -4.82 -7.28 36.68
N ALA A 519 -4.30 -6.78 35.57
CA ALA A 519 -3.27 -7.48 34.80
C ALA A 519 -1.95 -7.60 35.56
N ILE A 520 -1.56 -6.57 36.32
CA ILE A 520 -0.38 -6.58 37.16
C ILE A 520 -0.55 -7.62 38.27
N ASP A 521 -1.67 -7.59 39.02
CA ASP A 521 -1.95 -8.54 40.10
C ASP A 521 -1.93 -10.00 39.62
N MET A 522 -2.51 -10.26 38.43
CA MET A 522 -2.50 -11.59 37.82
C MET A 522 -1.09 -12.01 37.41
N ALA A 523 -0.33 -11.08 36.76
CA ALA A 523 1.02 -11.38 36.32
C ALA A 523 1.96 -11.71 37.50
N GLU A 524 1.89 -10.93 38.58
CA GLU A 524 2.71 -11.16 39.77
C GLU A 524 2.41 -12.52 40.46
N LYS A 525 1.18 -12.99 40.36
CA LYS A 525 0.75 -14.21 41.05
C LYS A 525 0.94 -15.48 40.24
N ASP A 526 0.50 -15.45 38.96
CA ASP A 526 0.23 -16.67 38.22
C ASP A 526 0.98 -16.78 36.88
N TYR A 527 1.70 -15.72 36.44
CA TYR A 527 2.31 -15.67 35.11
C TYR A 527 3.79 -15.27 35.15
N ARG A 528 4.50 -15.62 34.09
CA ARG A 528 5.94 -15.30 33.92
C ARG A 528 6.20 -13.87 33.45
N GLY A 529 5.20 -13.23 32.82
CA GLY A 529 5.34 -11.89 32.27
C GLY A 529 4.04 -11.26 31.81
N LEU A 530 4.07 -9.93 31.70
CA LEU A 530 2.99 -9.09 31.23
C LEU A 530 3.46 -8.26 30.05
N VAL A 531 2.77 -8.35 28.93
CA VAL A 531 2.92 -7.45 27.77
C VAL A 531 1.80 -6.41 27.81
N VAL A 532 2.15 -5.13 27.84
CA VAL A 532 1.21 -4.02 27.84
C VAL A 532 1.17 -3.43 26.43
N GLY A 533 0.06 -3.56 25.74
CA GLY A 533 -0.08 -3.04 24.40
C GLY A 533 -1.26 -3.63 23.64
N HIS A 534 -1.65 -2.95 22.57
CA HIS A 534 -2.71 -3.38 21.65
C HIS A 534 -2.27 -3.19 20.20
N GLN A 535 -3.03 -3.74 19.25
CA GLN A 535 -2.74 -3.69 17.81
C GLN A 535 -3.67 -2.71 17.07
N GLY A 536 -4.08 -1.64 17.75
CA GLY A 536 -4.86 -0.57 17.15
C GLY A 536 -4.02 0.47 16.42
N PRO A 537 -4.65 1.39 15.68
CA PRO A 537 -3.95 2.40 14.87
C PRO A 537 -3.19 3.44 15.71
N ASP A 538 -3.66 3.74 16.91
CA ASP A 538 -3.05 4.69 17.84
C ASP A 538 -2.68 3.98 19.14
N PHE A 539 -1.56 4.34 19.79
CA PHE A 539 -1.18 3.71 21.04
C PHE A 539 -2.06 4.21 22.19
N PHE A 540 -2.21 5.53 22.33
CA PHE A 540 -3.20 6.17 23.21
C PHE A 540 -3.45 7.62 22.79
N THR A 541 -4.61 8.16 23.18
CA THR A 541 -4.91 9.59 23.14
C THR A 541 -5.21 10.09 24.53
N TRP A 542 -4.73 11.31 24.84
CA TRP A 542 -5.11 11.98 26.08
C TRP A 542 -6.49 12.60 25.91
N SER A 543 -7.45 12.22 26.76
CA SER A 543 -8.64 13.03 26.96
C SER A 543 -8.24 14.35 27.63
N LYS A 544 -8.90 15.47 27.28
CA LYS A 544 -8.65 16.80 27.84
C LYS A 544 -8.39 16.76 29.37
N PRO A 545 -7.56 17.67 29.92
CA PRO A 545 -6.98 17.58 31.26
C PRO A 545 -7.98 17.90 32.36
N TRP A 546 -8.90 16.96 32.67
CA TRP A 546 -9.81 17.06 33.81
C TRP A 546 -9.87 15.80 34.69
N ILE A 547 -9.01 14.84 34.45
CA ILE A 547 -8.83 13.72 35.37
C ILE A 547 -7.42 13.84 35.95
N GLY A 548 -7.31 14.36 37.16
CA GLY A 548 -6.06 14.35 37.91
C GLY A 548 -5.60 12.91 38.08
N ILE A 549 -4.55 12.52 37.35
CA ILE A 549 -3.88 11.26 37.60
C ILE A 549 -3.08 11.44 38.88
N HIS A 550 -3.61 10.91 39.98
CA HIS A 550 -2.81 10.68 41.17
C HIS A 550 -1.89 9.48 40.87
N VAL A 551 -0.67 9.78 40.45
CA VAL A 551 0.40 8.80 40.35
C VAL A 551 0.79 8.43 41.79
N CYS A 552 0.28 7.31 42.31
CA CYS A 552 0.83 6.72 43.52
C CYS A 552 2.22 6.18 43.20
N HIS A 553 3.26 6.95 43.54
CA HIS A 553 4.61 6.41 43.69
C HIS A 553 4.62 5.40 44.82
N ARG A 554 4.49 4.12 44.52
CA ARG A 554 4.98 3.06 45.41
C ARG A 554 6.45 2.82 45.08
N THR A 555 7.32 3.57 45.74
CA THR A 555 8.71 3.14 45.96
C THR A 555 8.68 1.90 46.83
N ARG A 556 9.03 0.75 46.32
CA ARG A 556 9.58 -0.37 47.10
C ARG A 556 10.90 -0.77 46.47
N LEU A 557 11.91 -0.67 47.32
CA LEU A 557 13.27 -1.19 47.22
C LEU A 557 13.29 -2.70 46.90
#